data_2ad0f7eb84ac1dd5e262293e693cd1d5
#
_entry.id   2ad0f7eb84ac1dd5e262293e693cd1d5
#
_cell.length_a   1.000
_cell.length_b   1.000
_cell.length_c   1.000
_cell.angle_alpha   90.00
_cell.angle_beta   90.00
_cell.angle_gamma   90.00
#
_symmetry.space_group_name_H-M   'P 1'
#
loop_
_entity.id
_entity.type
_entity.pdbx_description
1 polymer ?
#
loop_
_entity_poly.entity_id
_entity_poly.type
_entity_poly.pdbx_seq_one_letter_code
_entity_poly.pdbx_strand_id
1 'polypeptide(L)' 'MLNRVVRWLETPIAEPPFDGRRPTDLLDTPEAAAVLTRLRAWLDAADGRVNRRSGRA' A
#
# COMPACT_ATOMS: atom_id res chain seq x y z
N MET A 1 -7.26 3.64 -11.22
CA MET A 1 -7.35 3.62 -9.78
C MET A 1 -7.05 2.27 -9.22
N LEU A 2 -7.91 1.29 -9.54
CA LEU A 2 -7.69 -0.07 -9.05
C LEU A 2 -6.37 -0.63 -9.52
N ASN A 3 -5.92 -0.23 -10.69
CA ASN A 3 -4.66 -0.72 -11.21
C ASN A 3 -3.48 -0.38 -10.31
N ARG A 4 -3.53 0.77 -9.68
CA ARG A 4 -2.43 1.19 -8.81
C ARG A 4 -2.37 0.33 -7.56
N VAL A 5 -3.52 0.02 -6.99
CA VAL A 5 -3.59 -0.82 -5.81
C VAL A 5 -3.13 -2.23 -6.14
N VAL A 6 -3.63 -2.77 -7.25
CA VAL A 6 -3.25 -4.11 -7.67
C VAL A 6 -1.75 -4.17 -7.94
N ARG A 7 -1.22 -3.15 -8.58
CA ARG A 7 0.21 -3.11 -8.88
C ARG A 7 1.03 -3.08 -7.59
N TRP A 8 0.59 -2.29 -6.60
CA TRP A 8 1.26 -2.24 -5.33
C TRP A 8 1.25 -3.61 -4.65
N LEU A 9 0.10 -4.28 -4.69
CA LEU A 9 -0.05 -5.58 -4.05
C LEU A 9 0.81 -6.65 -4.70
N GLU A 10 1.15 -6.48 -5.95
CA GLU A 10 1.94 -7.46 -6.68
C GLU A 10 3.40 -7.10 -6.82
N THR A 11 3.83 -6.00 -6.25
CA THR A 11 5.21 -5.57 -6.32
C THR A 11 5.95 -6.03 -5.07
N PRO A 12 7.03 -6.81 -5.22
CA PRO A 12 7.81 -7.24 -4.06
C PRO A 12 8.35 -6.05 -3.29
N ILE A 13 8.28 -6.12 -1.97
CA ILE A 13 8.76 -5.06 -1.10
C ILE A 13 9.86 -5.62 -0.21
N ALA A 14 11.02 -4.97 -0.24
CA ALA A 14 12.17 -5.44 0.51
C ALA A 14 12.02 -5.20 2.01
N GLU A 15 11.25 -4.21 2.40
CA GLU A 15 11.09 -3.84 3.80
C GLU A 15 10.26 -4.84 4.59
N PRO A 16 10.55 -5.02 5.89
CA PRO A 16 9.71 -5.87 6.72
C PRO A 16 8.29 -5.31 6.77
N PRO A 17 7.31 -6.13 6.95
CA PRO A 17 7.38 -7.59 7.13
C PRO A 17 7.45 -8.38 5.83
N PHE A 18 7.60 -7.68 4.71
CA PHE A 18 7.52 -8.33 3.40
C PHE A 18 8.76 -9.15 3.04
N ASP A 19 9.93 -8.64 3.37
CA ASP A 19 11.19 -9.35 3.12
C ASP A 19 11.34 -9.81 1.67
N GLY A 20 10.98 -8.94 0.74
CA GLY A 20 11.11 -9.25 -0.67
C GLY A 20 9.92 -9.99 -1.25
N ARG A 21 8.88 -10.20 -0.46
CA ARG A 21 7.66 -10.84 -0.95
C ARG A 21 6.66 -9.79 -1.38
N ARG A 22 5.70 -10.23 -2.18
CA ARG A 22 4.64 -9.32 -2.58
C ARG A 22 3.62 -9.19 -1.45
N PRO A 23 3.02 -8.00 -1.27
CA PRO A 23 2.01 -7.86 -0.25
C PRO A 23 0.88 -8.88 -0.35
N THR A 24 0.49 -9.22 -1.59
CA THR A 24 -0.58 -10.19 -1.81
C THR A 24 -0.23 -11.56 -1.24
N ASP A 25 1.06 -11.91 -1.20
CA ASP A 25 1.50 -13.19 -0.68
C ASP A 25 1.31 -13.29 0.83
N LEU A 26 1.20 -12.16 1.50
CA LEU A 26 1.07 -12.14 2.95
C LEU A 26 -0.38 -12.02 3.43
N LEU A 27 -1.31 -11.87 2.51
CA LEU A 27 -2.71 -11.71 2.89
C LEU A 27 -3.29 -12.98 3.50
N ASP A 28 -2.70 -14.13 3.18
CA ASP A 28 -3.13 -15.41 3.74
C ASP A 28 -2.38 -15.77 5.00
N THR A 29 -1.59 -14.86 5.53
CA THR A 29 -0.75 -15.13 6.69
C THR A 29 -1.14 -14.22 7.84
N PRO A 30 -0.60 -14.47 9.04
CA PRO A 30 -0.84 -13.57 10.17
C PRO A 30 -0.34 -12.15 9.91
N GLU A 31 0.47 -11.96 8.87
CA GLU A 31 0.99 -10.64 8.52
C GLU A 31 -0.01 -9.79 7.74
N ALA A 32 -1.18 -10.33 7.45
CA ALA A 32 -2.17 -9.62 6.66
C ALA A 32 -2.49 -8.24 7.24
N ALA A 33 -2.57 -8.14 8.56
CA ALA A 33 -2.88 -6.86 9.20
C ALA A 33 -1.80 -5.83 8.88
N ALA A 34 -0.54 -6.25 8.86
CA ALA A 34 0.56 -5.35 8.54
C ALA A 34 0.47 -4.89 7.09
N VAL A 35 0.04 -5.78 6.20
CA VAL A 35 -0.13 -5.44 4.80
C VAL A 35 -1.18 -4.35 4.67
N LEU A 36 -2.30 -4.51 5.35
CA LEU A 36 -3.38 -3.53 5.29
C LEU A 36 -2.95 -2.19 5.85
N THR A 37 -2.17 -2.21 6.92
CA THR A 37 -1.67 -0.99 7.53
C THR A 37 -0.78 -0.23 6.56
N ARG A 38 0.10 -0.97 5.87
CA ARG A 38 0.99 -0.34 4.91
C ARG A 38 0.23 0.19 3.70
N LEU A 39 -0.73 -0.58 3.23
CA LEU A 39 -1.55 -0.15 2.10
C LEU A 39 -2.29 1.14 2.46
N ARG A 40 -2.84 1.18 3.66
CA ARG A 40 -3.58 2.35 4.10
C ARG A 40 -2.67 3.57 4.16
N ALA A 41 -1.48 3.39 4.69
CA ALA A 41 -0.52 4.50 4.76
C ALA A 41 -0.15 4.99 3.37
N TRP A 42 0.00 4.06 2.43
CA TRP A 42 0.33 4.40 1.06
C TRP A 42 -0.80 5.19 0.40
N LEU A 43 -2.04 4.73 0.63
CA LEU A 43 -3.20 5.41 0.08
C LEU A 43 -3.37 6.80 0.70
N ASP A 44 -3.15 6.90 2.01
CA ASP A 44 -3.26 8.18 2.70
C ASP A 44 -2.25 9.17 2.16
N ALA A 45 -1.05 8.72 1.89
CA ALA A 45 -0.02 9.58 1.36
C ALA A 45 -0.40 10.11 -0.02
N ALA A 46 -0.91 9.21 -0.87
CA ALA A 46 -1.32 9.58 -2.21
C ALA A 46 -2.52 10.52 -2.16
N ASP A 47 -3.48 10.18 -1.30
CA ASP A 47 -4.71 10.96 -1.17
C ASP A 47 -4.41 12.34 -0.58
N GLY A 48 -3.53 12.37 0.41
CA GLY A 48 -3.14 13.63 1.02
C GLY A 48 -2.48 14.57 0.03
N ARG A 49 -1.71 14.00 -0.88
CA ARG A 49 -1.06 14.79 -1.91
C ARG A 49 -2.07 15.43 -2.84
N VAL A 50 -3.06 14.65 -3.23
CA VAL A 50 -4.13 15.14 -4.10
C VAL A 50 -4.96 16.17 -3.37
N ASN A 51 -5.32 15.89 -2.13
CA ASN A 51 -6.13 16.79 -1.33
C ASN A 51 -5.44 18.13 -1.11
N ARG A 52 -4.15 18.08 -0.91
CA ARG A 52 -3.39 19.30 -0.69
C ARG A 52 -3.51 20.22 -1.89
N ARG A 53 -3.43 19.64 -3.07
CA ARG A 53 -3.60 20.42 -4.29
C ARG A 53 -4.98 21.01 -4.38
N SER A 54 -5.98 20.17 -4.16
CA SER A 54 -7.37 20.61 -4.26
C SER A 54 -7.70 21.64 -3.20
N GLY A 55 -7.16 21.44 -2.02
CA GLY A 55 -7.45 22.32 -0.91
C GLY A 55 -6.98 23.74 -1.15
N ARG A 56 -5.98 23.90 -1.98
CA ARG A 56 -5.46 25.23 -2.27
C ARG A 56 -6.33 25.99 -3.22
N ALA A 57 -7.05 25.28 -4.01
CA ALA A 57 -7.96 25.93 -4.94
C ALA A 57 -9.16 26.49 -4.20
#